data_dbb5d4069442c9ac9c49b2fe1cde1c58
#
_entry.id   dbb5d4069442c9ac9c49b2fe1cde1c58
#
_cell.length_a   1.000
_cell.length_b   1.000
_cell.length_c   1.000
_cell.angle_alpha   90.00
_cell.angle_beta   90.00
_cell.angle_gamma   90.00
#
_symmetry.space_group_name_H-M   'P 1'
#
loop_
_entity.id
_entity.type
_entity.pdbx_description
1 polymer ?
#
loop_
_entity_poly.entity_id
_entity_poly.type
_entity_poly.pdbx_seq_one_letter_code
_entity_poly.pdbx_strand_id
1 'polypeptide(L)'
;MKSFLNSNPKGTYDIVEQESEIFLKIRNIFFQYARKFNFSYIETPIFEYAEIFEKTSQDSDVVTKELYKFLDKSNRQLALRPEGTAPIMRAIWQHKLHQVEKKFFYFGPMFRYEKPQKGRFRQFYQAGFEITNYKSQSFSLQILEVILLVIKILENLKIQNYQLKINYLSNSQTRQEYSKALTQYFEKYIDKLEPISKSRLKNNPLRILDDKIESSKDFVKSAPKISDFWSVDDKENFNSIISIFEKFKINYVIDYSLVRGLDYYDEFVFEFIDNDKILGSKLTFAGGGCYNNLPQKFGMANFKSIGVAFGIERLIEIFKSNSPTKLTNLDFYLIGFSQDEILKNFELAILLREQNFQVDLNKSPLSIKDGFQKAKKSGAKFAFFFEKDEQPGQISIKNLQTSINKVISLLNIDFEFLRTIIDGETHV
;
A
#
# COMPACT_ATOMS: atom_id res chain seq x y z
N MET A 1 -28.72 -15.44 21.67
CA MET A 1 -28.13 -14.42 20.79
C MET A 1 -26.59 -14.51 20.89
N LYS A 2 -25.85 -14.58 19.76
CA LYS A 2 -24.41 -14.44 19.82
C LYS A 2 -24.09 -13.00 20.25
N SER A 3 -23.36 -12.85 21.35
CA SER A 3 -22.85 -11.55 21.76
C SER A 3 -21.80 -11.08 20.75
N PHE A 4 -21.93 -9.86 20.21
CA PHE A 4 -20.96 -9.24 19.33
C PHE A 4 -19.91 -8.40 20.09
N LEU A 5 -19.97 -8.39 21.44
CA LEU A 5 -19.09 -7.56 22.27
C LEU A 5 -17.60 -7.95 22.17
N ASN A 6 -17.31 -9.19 21.80
CA ASN A 6 -15.95 -9.74 21.78
C ASN A 6 -15.49 -10.14 20.36
N SER A 7 -16.07 -9.52 19.33
CA SER A 7 -15.71 -9.87 17.95
C SER A 7 -15.82 -8.64 17.03
N ASN A 8 -14.89 -8.55 16.10
CA ASN A 8 -14.92 -7.53 15.06
C ASN A 8 -16.06 -7.79 14.06
N PRO A 9 -16.60 -6.74 13.43
CA PRO A 9 -17.47 -6.91 12.27
C PRO A 9 -16.81 -7.78 11.21
N LYS A 10 -17.61 -8.61 10.52
CA LYS A 10 -17.08 -9.52 9.50
C LYS A 10 -16.31 -8.77 8.42
N GLY A 11 -15.05 -9.14 8.19
CA GLY A 11 -14.17 -8.53 7.18
C GLY A 11 -13.43 -7.31 7.68
N THR A 12 -13.40 -7.10 8.99
CA THR A 12 -12.52 -6.12 9.66
C THR A 12 -11.59 -6.85 10.63
N TYR A 13 -10.54 -6.20 11.07
CA TYR A 13 -9.55 -6.76 12.00
C TYR A 13 -8.85 -5.63 12.77
N ASP A 14 -8.27 -6.00 13.92
CA ASP A 14 -7.42 -5.10 14.70
C ASP A 14 -5.98 -5.27 14.28
N ILE A 15 -5.25 -4.16 14.19
CA ILE A 15 -3.81 -4.16 13.92
C ILE A 15 -3.11 -4.09 15.27
N VAL A 16 -2.55 -5.22 15.73
CA VAL A 16 -1.95 -5.33 17.06
C VAL A 16 -0.60 -6.06 17.00
N GLU A 17 0.20 -5.93 18.05
CA GLU A 17 1.46 -6.63 18.22
C GLU A 17 2.39 -6.56 17.00
N GLN A 18 2.91 -7.70 16.54
CA GLN A 18 3.84 -7.79 15.43
C GLN A 18 3.26 -7.19 14.13
N GLU A 19 1.95 -7.29 13.93
CA GLU A 19 1.32 -6.74 12.75
C GLU A 19 1.33 -5.20 12.75
N SER A 20 1.19 -4.58 13.94
CA SER A 20 1.30 -3.14 14.08
C SER A 20 2.70 -2.63 13.71
N GLU A 21 3.75 -3.36 14.08
CA GLU A 21 5.13 -3.01 13.73
C GLU A 21 5.37 -3.07 12.22
N ILE A 22 4.88 -4.12 11.56
CA ILE A 22 4.97 -4.25 10.10
C ILE A 22 4.18 -3.14 9.42
N PHE A 23 2.96 -2.86 9.89
CA PHE A 23 2.12 -1.80 9.36
C PHE A 23 2.79 -0.43 9.47
N LEU A 24 3.34 -0.09 10.64
CA LEU A 24 4.05 1.16 10.87
C LEU A 24 5.30 1.27 10.01
N LYS A 25 6.07 0.20 9.88
CA LYS A 25 7.24 0.16 9.00
C LYS A 25 6.87 0.45 7.55
N ILE A 26 5.86 -0.24 7.02
CA ILE A 26 5.37 -0.01 5.66
C ILE A 26 4.91 1.44 5.52
N ARG A 27 4.06 1.93 6.43
CA ARG A 27 3.59 3.31 6.42
C ARG A 27 4.74 4.31 6.38
N ASN A 28 5.73 4.16 7.23
CA ASN A 28 6.89 5.07 7.29
C ASN A 28 7.68 5.08 5.97
N ILE A 29 7.85 3.92 5.31
CA ILE A 29 8.48 3.83 4.00
C ILE A 29 7.69 4.63 2.96
N PHE A 30 6.36 4.52 2.94
CA PHE A 30 5.52 5.31 2.03
C PHE A 30 5.67 6.81 2.25
N PHE A 31 5.64 7.28 3.51
CA PHE A 31 5.86 8.69 3.85
C PHE A 31 7.27 9.18 3.47
N GLN A 32 8.28 8.33 3.66
CA GLN A 32 9.66 8.64 3.26
C GLN A 32 9.78 8.83 1.75
N TYR A 33 9.20 7.92 0.96
CA TYR A 33 9.25 8.01 -0.50
C TYR A 33 8.36 9.12 -1.04
N ALA A 34 7.24 9.41 -0.43
CA ALA A 34 6.44 10.59 -0.76
C ALA A 34 7.29 11.87 -0.67
N ARG A 35 8.05 12.04 0.40
CA ARG A 35 8.97 13.19 0.54
C ARG A 35 10.10 13.18 -0.48
N LYS A 36 10.75 12.02 -0.71
CA LYS A 36 11.85 11.89 -1.68
C LYS A 36 11.42 12.23 -3.12
N PHE A 37 10.18 11.94 -3.49
CA PHE A 37 9.61 12.22 -4.80
C PHE A 37 8.78 13.52 -4.84
N ASN A 38 8.82 14.32 -3.76
CA ASN A 38 8.15 15.62 -3.65
C ASN A 38 6.61 15.54 -3.78
N PHE A 39 6.00 14.52 -3.19
CA PHE A 39 4.54 14.42 -3.06
C PHE A 39 4.07 15.06 -1.75
N SER A 40 3.06 15.91 -1.84
CA SER A 40 2.41 16.52 -0.68
C SER A 40 1.35 15.56 -0.13
N TYR A 41 1.28 15.44 1.19
CA TYR A 41 0.23 14.63 1.83
C TYR A 41 -1.13 15.30 1.67
N ILE A 42 -2.13 14.49 1.32
CA ILE A 42 -3.54 14.87 1.27
C ILE A 42 -4.38 13.84 2.02
N GLU A 43 -5.29 14.31 2.84
CA GLU A 43 -6.28 13.48 3.51
C GLU A 43 -7.68 13.97 3.18
N THR A 44 -8.54 13.08 2.75
CA THR A 44 -9.94 13.34 2.45
C THR A 44 -10.84 12.68 3.49
N PRO A 45 -12.07 13.13 3.70
CA PRO A 45 -13.00 12.49 4.61
C PRO A 45 -13.16 10.99 4.33
N ILE A 46 -13.41 10.22 5.38
CA ILE A 46 -13.67 8.77 5.28
C ILE A 46 -15.02 8.51 4.59
N PHE A 47 -15.98 9.40 4.79
CA PHE A 47 -17.27 9.36 4.10
C PHE A 47 -17.43 10.58 3.18
N GLU A 48 -18.02 10.36 2.03
CA GLU A 48 -18.26 11.35 0.99
C GLU A 48 -19.73 11.27 0.54
N TYR A 49 -20.18 12.21 -0.26
CA TYR A 49 -21.45 12.03 -0.98
C TYR A 49 -21.34 10.85 -1.93
N ALA A 50 -22.33 9.93 -1.90
CA ALA A 50 -22.32 8.71 -2.72
C ALA A 50 -22.21 9.03 -4.22
N GLU A 51 -22.79 10.16 -4.63
CA GLU A 51 -22.75 10.69 -6.00
C GLU A 51 -21.33 10.80 -6.58
N ILE A 52 -20.32 11.08 -5.75
CA ILE A 52 -18.92 11.16 -6.17
C ILE A 52 -18.49 9.86 -6.83
N PHE A 53 -18.78 8.73 -6.19
CA PHE A 53 -18.39 7.42 -6.70
C PHE A 53 -19.31 6.96 -7.84
N GLU A 54 -20.61 7.21 -7.72
CA GLU A 54 -21.60 6.86 -8.73
C GLU A 54 -21.33 7.51 -10.08
N LYS A 55 -20.94 8.79 -10.09
CA LYS A 55 -20.61 9.51 -11.32
C LYS A 55 -19.24 9.13 -11.91
N THR A 56 -18.29 8.75 -11.07
CA THR A 56 -16.91 8.50 -11.55
C THR A 56 -16.70 7.08 -12.05
N SER A 57 -17.44 6.10 -11.52
CA SER A 57 -17.23 4.67 -11.81
C SER A 57 -18.55 3.89 -11.86
N GLN A 58 -19.49 4.38 -12.64
CA GLN A 58 -20.89 3.95 -12.68
C GLN A 58 -21.07 2.45 -12.95
N ASP A 59 -20.28 1.86 -13.83
CA ASP A 59 -20.37 0.45 -14.24
C ASP A 59 -19.42 -0.47 -13.47
N SER A 60 -18.65 0.06 -12.53
CA SER A 60 -17.71 -0.75 -11.74
C SER A 60 -18.43 -1.60 -10.67
N ASP A 61 -17.95 -2.81 -10.44
CA ASP A 61 -18.43 -3.65 -9.33
C ASP A 61 -18.27 -2.96 -7.98
N VAL A 62 -17.26 -2.12 -7.81
CA VAL A 62 -17.00 -1.34 -6.60
C VAL A 62 -18.18 -0.44 -6.25
N VAL A 63 -18.78 0.23 -7.25
CA VAL A 63 -19.91 1.14 -7.04
C VAL A 63 -21.23 0.40 -7.01
N THR A 64 -21.43 -0.56 -7.92
CA THR A 64 -22.71 -1.25 -8.08
C THR A 64 -23.01 -2.27 -6.98
N LYS A 65 -21.96 -2.89 -6.37
CA LYS A 65 -22.13 -4.02 -5.44
C LYS A 65 -21.41 -3.84 -4.10
N GLU A 66 -20.32 -3.08 -4.05
CA GLU A 66 -19.41 -3.09 -2.91
C GLU A 66 -19.43 -1.79 -2.09
N LEU A 67 -20.14 -0.76 -2.54
CA LEU A 67 -20.20 0.54 -1.87
C LEU A 67 -21.05 0.48 -0.60
N TYR A 68 -20.48 0.90 0.54
CA TYR A 68 -21.22 1.12 1.77
C TYR A 68 -21.94 2.47 1.71
N LYS A 69 -23.27 2.43 1.58
CA LYS A 69 -24.12 3.63 1.51
C LYS A 69 -24.99 3.75 2.77
N PHE A 70 -25.22 4.98 3.20
CA PHE A 70 -26.11 5.29 4.32
C PHE A 70 -26.66 6.71 4.20
N LEU A 71 -27.73 6.99 4.91
CA LEU A 71 -28.31 8.33 4.99
C LEU A 71 -27.85 9.05 6.25
N ASP A 72 -27.53 10.31 6.14
CA ASP A 72 -27.34 11.15 7.32
C ASP A 72 -28.68 11.63 7.89
N LYS A 73 -28.65 12.37 9.00
CA LYS A 73 -29.85 12.90 9.66
C LYS A 73 -30.66 13.89 8.78
N SER A 74 -30.06 14.40 7.72
CA SER A 74 -30.71 15.30 6.74
C SER A 74 -31.13 14.57 5.47
N ASN A 75 -31.17 13.22 5.49
CA ASN A 75 -31.50 12.36 4.34
C ASN A 75 -30.58 12.52 3.14
N ARG A 76 -29.34 12.98 3.33
CA ARG A 76 -28.35 13.03 2.26
C ARG A 76 -27.65 11.67 2.15
N GLN A 77 -27.53 11.17 0.91
CA GLN A 77 -26.88 9.88 0.67
C GLN A 77 -25.37 10.00 0.72
N LEU A 78 -24.78 9.35 1.72
CA LEU A 78 -23.34 9.26 1.93
C LEU A 78 -22.83 7.86 1.63
N ALA A 79 -21.53 7.74 1.40
CA ALA A 79 -20.85 6.47 1.26
C ALA A 79 -19.51 6.49 1.97
N LEU A 80 -19.08 5.36 2.54
CA LEU A 80 -17.69 5.19 2.94
C LEU A 80 -16.82 5.07 1.69
N ARG A 81 -15.70 5.79 1.65
CA ARG A 81 -14.81 5.83 0.48
C ARG A 81 -14.26 4.45 0.12
N PRO A 82 -14.48 3.93 -1.10
CA PRO A 82 -13.96 2.64 -1.54
C PRO A 82 -12.56 2.72 -2.16
N GLU A 83 -12.08 3.94 -2.42
CA GLU A 83 -10.78 4.27 -3.03
C GLU A 83 -10.44 5.74 -2.78
N GLY A 84 -9.22 6.19 -3.13
CA GLY A 84 -8.74 7.54 -2.81
C GLY A 84 -8.79 8.55 -3.95
N THR A 85 -8.76 8.13 -5.22
CA THR A 85 -8.58 9.04 -6.37
C THR A 85 -9.77 9.99 -6.58
N ALA A 86 -11.01 9.49 -6.55
CA ALA A 86 -12.20 10.32 -6.71
C ALA A 86 -12.38 11.35 -5.57
N PRO A 87 -12.20 11.01 -4.27
CA PRO A 87 -12.15 11.99 -3.19
C PRO A 87 -11.07 13.07 -3.38
N ILE A 88 -9.87 12.68 -3.85
CA ILE A 88 -8.79 13.64 -4.13
C ILE A 88 -9.19 14.57 -5.27
N MET A 89 -9.79 14.05 -6.34
CA MET A 89 -10.25 14.88 -7.46
C MET A 89 -11.31 15.88 -7.00
N ARG A 90 -12.26 15.49 -6.14
CA ARG A 90 -13.21 16.38 -5.50
C ARG A 90 -12.50 17.47 -4.67
N ALA A 91 -11.48 17.08 -3.87
CA ALA A 91 -10.71 18.04 -3.07
C ALA A 91 -9.92 19.02 -3.95
N ILE A 92 -9.30 18.55 -5.04
CA ILE A 92 -8.61 19.39 -6.03
C ILE A 92 -9.56 20.46 -6.59
N TRP A 93 -10.78 20.08 -6.93
CA TRP A 93 -11.81 21.01 -7.40
C TRP A 93 -12.20 22.01 -6.31
N GLN A 94 -12.59 21.51 -5.14
CA GLN A 94 -13.06 22.34 -4.02
C GLN A 94 -12.04 23.39 -3.57
N HIS A 95 -10.76 23.02 -3.56
CA HIS A 95 -9.66 23.90 -3.12
C HIS A 95 -8.97 24.63 -4.28
N LYS A 96 -9.50 24.54 -5.51
CA LYS A 96 -8.95 25.21 -6.72
C LYS A 96 -7.50 24.84 -7.01
N LEU A 97 -7.10 23.59 -6.71
CA LEU A 97 -5.73 23.11 -6.89
C LEU A 97 -5.41 22.63 -8.31
N HIS A 98 -6.41 22.66 -9.21
CA HIS A 98 -6.33 22.19 -10.60
C HIS A 98 -5.61 23.14 -11.56
N GLN A 99 -5.17 24.31 -11.11
CA GLN A 99 -4.57 25.34 -11.98
C GLN A 99 -3.12 25.03 -12.39
N VAL A 100 -2.42 24.23 -11.63
CA VAL A 100 -1.02 23.84 -11.84
C VAL A 100 -0.81 22.36 -11.57
N GLU A 101 0.31 21.82 -12.06
CA GLU A 101 0.71 20.45 -11.74
C GLU A 101 0.83 20.25 -10.22
N LYS A 102 0.27 19.17 -9.72
CA LYS A 102 0.30 18.77 -8.32
C LYS A 102 0.64 17.30 -8.19
N LYS A 103 1.37 17.00 -7.13
CA LYS A 103 1.72 15.65 -6.70
C LYS A 103 1.16 15.42 -5.30
N PHE A 104 0.22 14.49 -5.19
CA PHE A 104 -0.42 14.15 -3.92
C PHE A 104 -0.16 12.72 -3.50
N PHE A 105 0.04 12.53 -2.21
CA PHE A 105 0.17 11.24 -1.57
C PHE A 105 -0.88 11.10 -0.48
N TYR A 106 -1.55 9.96 -0.42
CA TYR A 106 -2.47 9.62 0.66
C TYR A 106 -2.16 8.26 1.26
N PHE A 107 -2.55 8.08 2.51
CA PHE A 107 -2.49 6.81 3.23
C PHE A 107 -3.66 6.73 4.20
N GLY A 108 -4.59 5.81 4.00
CA GLY A 108 -5.76 5.73 4.87
C GLY A 108 -6.68 4.55 4.61
N PRO A 109 -7.71 4.37 5.47
CA PRO A 109 -8.67 3.30 5.36
C PRO A 109 -9.63 3.52 4.19
N MET A 110 -9.98 2.39 3.52
CA MET A 110 -10.98 2.29 2.46
C MET A 110 -11.97 1.18 2.81
N PHE A 111 -13.14 1.19 2.18
CA PHE A 111 -14.25 0.32 2.57
C PHE A 111 -14.93 -0.27 1.34
N ARG A 112 -14.99 -1.62 1.27
CA ARG A 112 -15.69 -2.34 0.20
C ARG A 112 -16.44 -3.54 0.76
N TYR A 113 -17.68 -3.71 0.42
CA TYR A 113 -18.49 -4.86 0.82
C TYR A 113 -18.11 -6.10 0.01
N GLU A 114 -16.87 -6.53 0.12
CA GLU A 114 -16.35 -7.71 -0.56
C GLU A 114 -16.49 -8.98 0.33
N LYS A 115 -16.39 -10.15 -0.34
CA LYS A 115 -16.20 -11.41 0.38
C LYS A 115 -14.77 -11.43 0.95
N PRO A 116 -14.61 -11.50 2.29
CA PRO A 116 -13.28 -11.52 2.90
C PRO A 116 -12.45 -12.73 2.46
N GLN A 117 -11.19 -12.47 2.16
CA GLN A 117 -10.17 -13.48 1.83
C GLN A 117 -8.79 -12.93 2.17
N LYS A 118 -7.72 -13.72 2.02
CA LYS A 118 -6.34 -13.31 2.31
C LYS A 118 -5.98 -11.99 1.59
N GLY A 119 -5.53 -10.98 2.34
CA GLY A 119 -5.21 -9.66 1.83
C GLY A 119 -6.40 -8.85 1.29
N ARG A 120 -7.65 -9.26 1.62
CA ARG A 120 -8.89 -8.56 1.26
C ARG A 120 -9.85 -8.49 2.43
N PHE A 121 -10.12 -7.27 2.83
CA PHE A 121 -10.99 -6.96 3.95
C PHE A 121 -12.08 -5.98 3.51
N ARG A 122 -13.11 -5.84 4.31
CA ARG A 122 -14.17 -4.86 4.09
C ARG A 122 -13.77 -3.46 4.52
N GLN A 123 -12.88 -3.37 5.52
CA GLN A 123 -12.08 -2.20 5.82
C GLN A 123 -10.63 -2.59 5.56
N PHE A 124 -9.94 -1.82 4.75
CA PHE A 124 -8.55 -2.06 4.37
C PHE A 124 -7.83 -0.73 4.14
N TYR A 125 -6.51 -0.72 4.16
CA TYR A 125 -5.72 0.48 3.92
C TYR A 125 -5.23 0.54 2.48
N GLN A 126 -5.29 1.75 1.92
CA GLN A 126 -4.59 2.10 0.68
C GLN A 126 -3.56 3.18 0.93
N ALA A 127 -2.41 3.07 0.25
CA ALA A 127 -1.53 4.18 -0.03
C ALA A 127 -1.63 4.48 -1.52
N GLY A 128 -1.65 5.76 -1.88
CA GLY A 128 -1.67 6.13 -3.30
C GLY A 128 -0.91 7.42 -3.58
N PHE A 129 -0.48 7.53 -4.81
CA PHE A 129 0.25 8.67 -5.35
C PHE A 129 -0.45 9.14 -6.61
N GLU A 130 -0.71 10.43 -6.70
CA GLU A 130 -1.46 11.06 -7.78
C GLU A 130 -0.66 12.25 -8.33
N ILE A 131 -0.40 12.27 -9.64
CA ILE A 131 0.18 13.41 -10.36
C ILE A 131 -0.92 13.96 -11.26
N THR A 132 -1.27 15.23 -11.08
CA THR A 132 -2.40 15.85 -11.76
C THR A 132 -1.99 17.11 -12.49
N ASN A 133 -2.65 17.38 -13.64
CA ASN A 133 -2.44 18.53 -14.48
C ASN A 133 -0.98 18.69 -14.98
N TYR A 134 -0.35 17.58 -15.37
CA TYR A 134 0.96 17.61 -16.00
C TYR A 134 0.86 17.95 -17.51
N LYS A 135 1.96 18.41 -18.09
CA LYS A 135 2.03 18.76 -19.51
C LYS A 135 2.09 17.50 -20.38
N SER A 136 1.38 17.49 -21.50
CA SER A 136 1.36 16.33 -22.42
C SER A 136 2.75 15.91 -22.91
N GLN A 137 3.68 16.87 -23.09
CA GLN A 137 5.07 16.58 -23.49
C GLN A 137 5.85 15.77 -22.44
N SER A 138 5.41 15.75 -21.19
CA SER A 138 6.03 14.96 -20.13
C SER A 138 5.36 13.61 -19.88
N PHE A 139 4.43 13.18 -20.74
CA PHE A 139 3.58 12.01 -20.54
C PHE A 139 4.36 10.75 -20.16
N SER A 140 5.31 10.31 -20.98
CA SER A 140 6.08 9.10 -20.71
C SER A 140 7.03 9.23 -19.51
N LEU A 141 7.49 10.47 -19.20
CA LEU A 141 8.32 10.73 -18.01
C LEU A 141 7.51 10.69 -16.72
N GLN A 142 6.24 11.14 -16.73
CA GLN A 142 5.36 11.04 -15.58
C GLN A 142 5.01 9.58 -15.27
N ILE A 143 4.79 8.77 -16.31
CA ILE A 143 4.61 7.31 -16.17
C ILE A 143 5.86 6.69 -15.54
N LEU A 144 7.04 7.03 -16.08
CA LEU A 144 8.31 6.54 -15.54
C LEU A 144 8.49 6.91 -14.06
N GLU A 145 8.19 8.13 -13.68
CA GLU A 145 8.31 8.59 -12.28
C GLU A 145 7.43 7.76 -11.33
N VAL A 146 6.17 7.51 -11.71
CA VAL A 146 5.26 6.69 -10.91
C VAL A 146 5.76 5.24 -10.83
N ILE A 147 6.21 4.65 -11.93
CA ILE A 147 6.73 3.27 -11.95
C ILE A 147 8.01 3.15 -11.12
N LEU A 148 8.95 4.11 -11.24
CA LEU A 148 10.17 4.12 -10.44
C LEU A 148 9.89 4.30 -8.95
N LEU A 149 8.91 5.14 -8.59
CA LEU A 149 8.47 5.29 -7.21
C LEU A 149 8.00 3.94 -6.63
N VAL A 150 7.16 3.21 -7.37
CA VAL A 150 6.71 1.86 -6.96
C VAL A 150 7.91 0.93 -6.78
N ILE A 151 8.78 0.84 -7.77
CA ILE A 151 9.97 -0.03 -7.73
C ILE A 151 10.83 0.30 -6.51
N LYS A 152 11.09 1.58 -6.24
CA LYS A 152 11.91 2.00 -5.08
C LYS A 152 11.28 1.68 -3.74
N ILE A 153 9.95 1.75 -3.62
CA ILE A 153 9.23 1.30 -2.43
C ILE A 153 9.40 -0.22 -2.26
N LEU A 154 9.23 -1.00 -3.33
CA LEU A 154 9.37 -2.46 -3.30
C LEU A 154 10.79 -2.91 -2.97
N GLU A 155 11.80 -2.25 -3.53
CA GLU A 155 13.23 -2.49 -3.20
C GLU A 155 13.48 -2.28 -1.69
N ASN A 156 12.97 -1.19 -1.12
CA ASN A 156 13.13 -0.90 0.31
C ASN A 156 12.39 -1.93 1.20
N LEU A 157 11.24 -2.43 0.74
CA LEU A 157 10.50 -3.51 1.38
C LEU A 157 11.13 -4.90 1.12
N LYS A 158 12.21 -4.99 0.33
CA LYS A 158 12.85 -6.24 -0.09
C LYS A 158 11.88 -7.19 -0.83
N ILE A 159 10.92 -6.63 -1.55
CA ILE A 159 9.99 -7.36 -2.41
C ILE A 159 10.57 -7.37 -3.83
N GLN A 160 11.10 -8.51 -4.28
CA GLN A 160 11.82 -8.62 -5.55
C GLN A 160 11.08 -9.46 -6.60
N ASN A 161 10.29 -10.44 -6.17
CA ASN A 161 9.60 -11.36 -7.08
C ASN A 161 8.20 -10.88 -7.44
N TYR A 162 8.13 -9.90 -8.33
CA TYR A 162 6.90 -9.34 -8.88
C TYR A 162 6.96 -9.25 -10.39
N GLN A 163 5.81 -9.09 -11.04
CA GLN A 163 5.69 -8.77 -12.45
C GLN A 163 4.95 -7.47 -12.64
N LEU A 164 5.50 -6.57 -13.44
CA LEU A 164 4.81 -5.37 -13.91
C LEU A 164 4.08 -5.70 -15.22
N LYS A 165 2.76 -5.69 -15.19
CA LYS A 165 1.89 -5.78 -16.38
C LYS A 165 1.48 -4.39 -16.81
N ILE A 166 1.51 -4.14 -18.12
CA ILE A 166 1.14 -2.86 -18.72
C ILE A 166 0.17 -3.07 -19.89
N ASN A 167 -0.68 -2.07 -20.10
CA ASN A 167 -1.51 -1.96 -21.29
C ASN A 167 -1.70 -0.48 -21.67
N TYR A 168 -2.15 -0.24 -22.88
CA TYR A 168 -2.52 1.08 -23.35
C TYR A 168 -3.94 1.06 -23.88
N LEU A 169 -4.88 1.69 -23.15
CA LEU A 169 -6.32 1.67 -23.44
C LEU A 169 -6.73 2.73 -24.44
N SER A 170 -5.83 3.64 -24.81
CA SER A 170 -6.06 4.75 -25.73
C SER A 170 -7.16 5.72 -25.26
N ASN A 171 -7.65 6.54 -26.15
CA ASN A 171 -8.71 7.53 -25.92
C ASN A 171 -10.12 6.90 -25.93
N SER A 172 -11.14 7.70 -25.67
CA SER A 172 -12.53 7.24 -25.64
C SER A 172 -13.05 6.73 -26.97
N GLN A 173 -12.60 7.30 -28.10
CA GLN A 173 -13.02 6.88 -29.43
C GLN A 173 -12.50 5.49 -29.76
N THR A 174 -11.20 5.25 -29.65
CA THR A 174 -10.57 3.96 -29.86
C THR A 174 -11.21 2.87 -28.98
N ARG A 175 -11.48 3.21 -27.69
CA ARG A 175 -12.16 2.28 -26.78
C ARG A 175 -13.59 1.95 -27.20
N GLN A 176 -14.33 2.91 -27.75
CA GLN A 176 -15.68 2.66 -28.26
C GLN A 176 -15.66 1.72 -29.49
N GLU A 177 -14.73 1.93 -30.42
CA GLU A 177 -14.54 1.06 -31.59
C GLU A 177 -14.15 -0.34 -31.15
N TYR A 178 -13.20 -0.46 -30.24
CA TYR A 178 -12.79 -1.73 -29.65
C TYR A 178 -13.93 -2.43 -28.90
N SER A 179 -14.70 -1.69 -28.10
CA SER A 179 -15.87 -2.21 -27.38
C SER A 179 -16.91 -2.80 -28.35
N LYS A 180 -17.19 -2.11 -29.46
CA LYS A 180 -18.10 -2.62 -30.50
C LYS A 180 -17.57 -3.93 -31.13
N ALA A 181 -16.27 -3.96 -31.44
CA ALA A 181 -15.65 -5.16 -31.99
C ALA A 181 -15.68 -6.34 -31.01
N LEU A 182 -15.42 -6.10 -29.72
CA LEU A 182 -15.55 -7.12 -28.68
C LEU A 182 -16.99 -7.62 -28.53
N THR A 183 -17.98 -6.71 -28.58
CA THR A 183 -19.39 -7.10 -28.52
C THR A 183 -19.76 -8.01 -29.69
N GLN A 184 -19.44 -7.62 -30.91
CA GLN A 184 -19.69 -8.44 -32.12
C GLN A 184 -18.94 -9.80 -32.08
N TYR A 185 -17.75 -9.79 -31.51
CA TYR A 185 -16.99 -11.03 -31.36
C TYR A 185 -17.61 -11.96 -30.33
N PHE A 186 -17.93 -11.49 -29.13
CA PHE A 186 -18.47 -12.31 -28.05
C PHE A 186 -19.94 -12.71 -28.24
N GLU A 187 -20.73 -11.97 -29.04
CA GLU A 187 -22.06 -12.40 -29.44
C GLU A 187 -22.08 -13.77 -30.12
N LYS A 188 -21.03 -14.12 -30.86
CA LYS A 188 -20.85 -15.45 -31.45
C LYS A 188 -20.67 -16.57 -30.43
N TYR A 189 -20.30 -16.21 -29.20
CA TYR A 189 -20.02 -17.13 -28.10
C TYR A 189 -20.94 -16.93 -26.90
N ILE A 190 -22.10 -16.25 -27.09
CA ILE A 190 -22.98 -15.83 -26.00
C ILE A 190 -23.42 -16.99 -25.11
N ASP A 191 -23.62 -18.20 -25.68
CA ASP A 191 -24.02 -19.38 -24.94
C ASP A 191 -22.90 -19.96 -24.06
N LYS A 192 -21.64 -19.60 -24.35
CA LYS A 192 -20.45 -20.02 -23.59
C LYS A 192 -20.05 -19.02 -22.50
N LEU A 193 -20.70 -17.86 -22.45
CA LEU A 193 -20.44 -16.84 -21.43
C LEU A 193 -21.21 -17.12 -20.15
N GLU A 194 -20.57 -16.87 -19.01
CA GLU A 194 -21.22 -16.87 -17.70
C GLU A 194 -22.34 -15.81 -17.63
N PRO A 195 -23.36 -16.02 -16.78
CA PRO A 195 -24.48 -15.08 -16.66
C PRO A 195 -24.08 -13.61 -16.42
N ILE A 196 -23.05 -13.41 -15.57
CA ILE A 196 -22.51 -12.07 -15.31
C ILE A 196 -21.84 -11.46 -16.54
N SER A 197 -21.15 -12.27 -17.34
CA SER A 197 -20.47 -11.86 -18.57
C SER A 197 -21.45 -11.50 -19.67
N LYS A 198 -22.62 -12.16 -19.72
CA LYS A 198 -23.73 -11.76 -20.63
C LYS A 198 -24.26 -10.36 -20.32
N SER A 199 -24.33 -9.99 -19.04
CA SER A 199 -24.69 -8.64 -18.64
C SER A 199 -23.59 -7.62 -18.99
N ARG A 200 -22.32 -7.98 -18.74
CA ARG A 200 -21.14 -7.16 -19.08
C ARG A 200 -21.01 -6.91 -20.58
N LEU A 201 -21.41 -7.88 -21.41
CA LEU A 201 -21.40 -7.73 -22.86
C LEU A 201 -22.21 -6.50 -23.34
N LYS A 202 -23.29 -6.17 -22.64
CA LYS A 202 -24.13 -5.00 -22.96
C LYS A 202 -23.54 -3.69 -22.45
N ASN A 203 -22.94 -3.70 -21.26
CA ASN A 203 -22.56 -2.49 -20.55
C ASN A 203 -21.05 -2.18 -20.70
N ASN A 204 -20.18 -3.18 -20.53
CA ASN A 204 -18.73 -3.02 -20.61
C ASN A 204 -18.05 -4.34 -21.01
N PRO A 205 -17.97 -4.67 -22.30
CA PRO A 205 -17.42 -5.93 -22.79
C PRO A 205 -15.93 -6.11 -22.46
N LEU A 206 -15.16 -5.04 -22.21
CA LEU A 206 -13.77 -5.12 -21.79
C LEU A 206 -13.63 -5.91 -20.48
N ARG A 207 -14.64 -5.87 -19.59
CA ARG A 207 -14.64 -6.62 -18.33
C ARG A 207 -14.71 -8.14 -18.48
N ILE A 208 -15.05 -8.63 -19.68
CA ILE A 208 -15.01 -10.06 -19.98
C ILE A 208 -13.55 -10.54 -20.07
N LEU A 209 -12.67 -9.70 -20.58
CA LEU A 209 -11.24 -10.01 -20.74
C LEU A 209 -10.52 -10.19 -19.39
N ASP A 210 -10.92 -9.40 -18.38
CA ASP A 210 -10.35 -9.41 -17.03
C ASP A 210 -11.08 -10.36 -16.07
N ASP A 211 -12.15 -11.01 -16.50
CA ASP A 211 -12.88 -11.96 -15.66
C ASP A 211 -12.08 -13.25 -15.45
N LYS A 212 -12.05 -13.74 -14.21
CA LYS A 212 -11.26 -14.93 -13.83
C LYS A 212 -11.63 -16.21 -14.57
N ILE A 213 -12.93 -16.42 -14.78
CA ILE A 213 -13.45 -17.62 -15.43
C ILE A 213 -13.32 -17.46 -16.94
N GLU A 214 -13.74 -16.29 -17.45
CA GLU A 214 -13.75 -16.03 -18.87
C GLU A 214 -12.34 -15.98 -19.47
N SER A 215 -11.39 -15.31 -18.81
CA SER A 215 -10.01 -15.15 -19.30
C SER A 215 -9.26 -16.49 -19.48
N SER A 216 -9.73 -17.58 -18.86
CA SER A 216 -9.18 -18.90 -19.05
C SER A 216 -9.63 -19.58 -20.34
N LYS A 217 -10.76 -19.13 -20.93
CA LYS A 217 -11.39 -19.76 -22.11
C LYS A 217 -10.66 -19.35 -23.38
N ASP A 218 -10.45 -20.30 -24.30
CA ASP A 218 -9.65 -20.07 -25.53
C ASP A 218 -10.25 -19.01 -26.45
N PHE A 219 -11.58 -18.94 -26.55
CA PHE A 219 -12.21 -17.90 -27.36
C PHE A 219 -12.02 -16.50 -26.77
N VAL A 220 -11.82 -16.36 -25.45
CA VAL A 220 -11.51 -15.06 -24.82
C VAL A 220 -10.06 -14.68 -25.09
N LYS A 221 -9.13 -15.64 -25.01
CA LYS A 221 -7.72 -15.40 -25.36
C LYS A 221 -7.52 -15.02 -26.83
N SER A 222 -8.42 -15.49 -27.71
CA SER A 222 -8.40 -15.19 -29.14
C SER A 222 -9.22 -13.96 -29.54
N ALA A 223 -9.77 -13.21 -28.57
CA ALA A 223 -10.50 -11.99 -28.84
C ALA A 223 -9.60 -10.90 -29.46
N PRO A 224 -10.17 -9.98 -30.26
CA PRO A 224 -9.42 -8.84 -30.81
C PRO A 224 -8.65 -8.11 -29.69
N LYS A 225 -7.46 -7.62 -30.00
CA LYS A 225 -6.63 -6.85 -29.09
C LYS A 225 -6.88 -5.36 -29.28
N ILE A 226 -6.82 -4.59 -28.22
CA ILE A 226 -6.98 -3.12 -28.30
C ILE A 226 -5.93 -2.48 -29.21
N SER A 227 -4.73 -3.04 -29.28
CA SER A 227 -3.63 -2.58 -30.16
C SER A 227 -3.98 -2.61 -31.66
N ASP A 228 -4.95 -3.43 -32.06
CA ASP A 228 -5.40 -3.50 -33.46
C ASP A 228 -6.20 -2.28 -33.88
N PHE A 229 -6.66 -1.48 -32.91
CA PHE A 229 -7.46 -0.27 -33.10
C PHE A 229 -6.67 1.03 -32.83
N TRP A 230 -5.40 0.92 -32.43
CA TRP A 230 -4.58 2.09 -32.12
C TRP A 230 -4.33 2.95 -33.37
N SER A 231 -4.53 4.25 -33.20
CA SER A 231 -4.10 5.29 -34.15
C SER A 231 -2.57 5.33 -34.27
N VAL A 232 -2.07 6.14 -35.17
CA VAL A 232 -0.63 6.41 -35.29
C VAL A 232 -0.10 7.04 -33.99
N ASP A 233 -0.83 8.05 -33.46
CA ASP A 233 -0.46 8.74 -32.22
C ASP A 233 -0.45 7.79 -31.00
N ASP A 234 -1.42 6.86 -30.94
CA ASP A 234 -1.45 5.86 -29.86
C ASP A 234 -0.21 4.97 -29.89
N LYS A 235 0.20 4.53 -31.07
CA LYS A 235 1.41 3.72 -31.27
C LYS A 235 2.67 4.49 -30.88
N GLU A 236 2.76 5.76 -31.28
CA GLU A 236 3.87 6.63 -30.92
C GLU A 236 3.96 6.86 -29.40
N ASN A 237 2.83 7.16 -28.76
CA ASN A 237 2.74 7.32 -27.32
C ASN A 237 3.17 6.04 -26.58
N PHE A 238 2.64 4.88 -26.99
CA PHE A 238 3.01 3.61 -26.39
C PHE A 238 4.50 3.30 -26.60
N ASN A 239 5.03 3.48 -27.82
CA ASN A 239 6.43 3.26 -28.14
C ASN A 239 7.35 4.21 -27.34
N SER A 240 6.93 5.45 -27.06
CA SER A 240 7.68 6.37 -26.21
C SER A 240 7.82 5.85 -24.77
N ILE A 241 6.76 5.23 -24.24
CA ILE A 241 6.79 4.60 -22.90
C ILE A 241 7.75 3.41 -22.91
N ILE A 242 7.64 2.54 -23.92
CA ILE A 242 8.47 1.33 -24.06
C ILE A 242 9.96 1.73 -24.15
N SER A 243 10.29 2.68 -25.01
CA SER A 243 11.66 3.17 -25.20
C SER A 243 12.28 3.70 -23.89
N ILE A 244 11.48 4.41 -23.07
CA ILE A 244 11.93 4.87 -21.76
C ILE A 244 12.10 3.70 -20.78
N PHE A 245 11.19 2.74 -20.76
CA PHE A 245 11.31 1.57 -19.89
C PHE A 245 12.57 0.74 -20.23
N GLU A 246 12.86 0.56 -21.51
CA GLU A 246 14.09 -0.10 -21.96
C GLU A 246 15.36 0.67 -21.53
N LYS A 247 15.37 1.99 -21.71
CA LYS A 247 16.47 2.85 -21.27
C LYS A 247 16.76 2.75 -19.78
N PHE A 248 15.72 2.65 -18.96
CA PHE A 248 15.82 2.52 -17.50
C PHE A 248 15.84 1.06 -17.01
N LYS A 249 15.89 0.09 -17.93
CA LYS A 249 15.95 -1.35 -17.64
C LYS A 249 14.80 -1.82 -16.75
N ILE A 250 13.60 -1.30 -17.00
CA ILE A 250 12.38 -1.69 -16.30
C ILE A 250 11.84 -2.96 -16.98
N ASN A 251 11.71 -4.04 -16.22
CA ASN A 251 11.10 -5.27 -16.69
C ASN A 251 9.56 -5.15 -16.68
N TYR A 252 8.92 -5.47 -17.78
CA TYR A 252 7.47 -5.41 -17.94
C TYR A 252 6.94 -6.54 -18.83
N VAL A 253 5.64 -6.77 -18.77
CA VAL A 253 4.89 -7.65 -19.68
C VAL A 253 3.72 -6.86 -20.24
N ILE A 254 3.57 -6.85 -21.56
CA ILE A 254 2.39 -6.27 -22.22
C ILE A 254 1.25 -7.27 -22.09
N ASP A 255 0.15 -6.84 -21.46
CA ASP A 255 -1.06 -7.64 -21.29
C ASP A 255 -2.26 -6.89 -21.85
N TYR A 256 -2.62 -7.16 -23.10
CA TYR A 256 -3.74 -6.48 -23.77
C TYR A 256 -5.11 -6.79 -23.16
N SER A 257 -5.20 -7.78 -22.28
CA SER A 257 -6.42 -8.06 -21.51
C SER A 257 -6.52 -7.22 -20.23
N LEU A 258 -5.42 -6.55 -19.83
CA LEU A 258 -5.40 -5.74 -18.62
C LEU A 258 -6.33 -4.55 -18.75
N VAL A 259 -7.39 -4.55 -17.94
CA VAL A 259 -8.28 -3.43 -17.68
C VAL A 259 -8.31 -3.19 -16.18
N ARG A 260 -8.68 -1.96 -15.76
CA ARG A 260 -8.72 -1.62 -14.33
C ARG A 260 -10.12 -1.78 -13.75
N GLY A 261 -10.17 -2.03 -12.42
CA GLY A 261 -11.41 -2.20 -11.68
C GLY A 261 -12.34 -0.98 -11.62
N LEU A 262 -11.89 0.20 -12.03
CA LEU A 262 -12.62 1.46 -12.05
C LEU A 262 -12.66 2.02 -13.46
N ASP A 263 -13.79 2.60 -13.87
CA ASP A 263 -14.07 2.94 -15.27
C ASP A 263 -13.43 4.25 -15.75
N TYR A 264 -12.84 5.01 -14.85
CA TYR A 264 -12.24 6.31 -15.18
C TYR A 264 -10.84 6.22 -15.79
N TYR A 265 -10.21 5.03 -15.78
CA TYR A 265 -8.88 4.87 -16.37
C TYR A 265 -8.94 5.01 -17.91
N ASP A 266 -7.94 5.67 -18.44
CA ASP A 266 -7.70 5.85 -19.88
C ASP A 266 -6.20 5.72 -20.20
N GLU A 267 -5.86 5.77 -21.50
CA GLU A 267 -4.47 5.70 -21.98
C GLU A 267 -3.66 4.57 -21.29
N PHE A 268 -2.63 4.89 -20.54
CA PHE A 268 -1.74 3.90 -19.94
C PHE A 268 -2.30 3.33 -18.63
N VAL A 269 -2.26 2.01 -18.48
CA VAL A 269 -2.65 1.29 -17.25
C VAL A 269 -1.62 0.23 -16.90
N PHE A 270 -1.47 -0.05 -15.62
CA PHE A 270 -0.51 -1.02 -15.14
C PHE A 270 -0.93 -1.69 -13.83
N GLU A 271 -0.34 -2.87 -13.59
CA GLU A 271 -0.47 -3.62 -12.33
C GLU A 271 0.86 -4.26 -11.94
N PHE A 272 1.16 -4.21 -10.65
CA PHE A 272 2.20 -5.01 -10.03
C PHE A 272 1.56 -6.22 -9.38
N ILE A 273 1.98 -7.40 -9.80
CA ILE A 273 1.43 -8.66 -9.34
C ILE A 273 2.48 -9.51 -8.64
N ASP A 274 2.03 -10.26 -7.64
CA ASP A 274 2.84 -11.19 -6.85
C ASP A 274 3.09 -12.48 -7.65
N ASN A 275 4.35 -12.76 -7.98
CA ASN A 275 4.75 -13.96 -8.70
C ASN A 275 4.82 -15.20 -7.79
N ASP A 276 5.02 -15.01 -6.47
CA ASP A 276 5.10 -16.12 -5.51
C ASP A 276 3.73 -16.69 -5.14
N LYS A 277 2.66 -16.07 -5.66
CA LYS A 277 1.25 -16.45 -5.41
C LYS A 277 0.87 -16.45 -3.91
N ILE A 278 1.56 -15.66 -3.10
CA ILE A 278 1.31 -15.50 -1.66
C ILE A 278 -0.12 -15.01 -1.42
N LEU A 279 -0.62 -14.15 -2.31
CA LEU A 279 -1.95 -13.57 -2.26
C LEU A 279 -3.05 -14.48 -2.82
N GLY A 280 -2.73 -15.70 -3.22
CA GLY A 280 -3.68 -16.67 -3.76
C GLY A 280 -4.14 -16.30 -5.17
N SER A 281 -5.45 -16.16 -5.37
CA SER A 281 -6.03 -16.05 -6.72
C SER A 281 -6.10 -14.63 -7.31
N LYS A 282 -5.88 -13.60 -6.50
CA LYS A 282 -5.85 -12.18 -6.95
C LYS A 282 -4.51 -11.57 -6.55
N LEU A 283 -3.58 -11.61 -7.45
CA LEU A 283 -2.16 -11.37 -7.21
C LEU A 283 -1.76 -9.90 -7.21
N THR A 284 -2.62 -8.99 -7.71
CA THR A 284 -2.32 -7.56 -7.81
C THR A 284 -2.25 -6.91 -6.44
N PHE A 285 -1.11 -6.34 -6.07
CA PHE A 285 -0.93 -5.60 -4.81
C PHE A 285 -0.79 -4.08 -5.02
N ALA A 286 -0.42 -3.65 -6.22
CA ALA A 286 -0.42 -2.24 -6.62
C ALA A 286 -0.89 -2.11 -8.07
N GLY A 287 -1.52 -0.99 -8.37
CA GLY A 287 -1.91 -0.74 -9.74
C GLY A 287 -2.48 0.66 -9.93
N GLY A 288 -2.37 1.12 -11.15
CA GLY A 288 -2.69 2.49 -11.50
C GLY A 288 -2.85 2.70 -12.99
N GLY A 289 -2.73 3.95 -13.39
CA GLY A 289 -2.84 4.38 -14.77
C GLY A 289 -3.26 5.83 -14.91
N CYS A 290 -3.44 6.26 -16.14
CA CYS A 290 -3.94 7.58 -16.46
C CYS A 290 -5.45 7.67 -16.28
N TYR A 291 -5.95 8.86 -15.92
CA TYR A 291 -7.36 9.14 -15.72
C TYR A 291 -7.68 10.59 -16.14
N ASN A 292 -7.32 10.91 -17.37
CA ASN A 292 -7.35 12.27 -17.93
C ASN A 292 -8.79 12.84 -18.07
N ASN A 293 -9.80 11.98 -18.17
CA ASN A 293 -11.20 12.35 -18.31
C ASN A 293 -11.95 12.45 -16.97
N LEU A 294 -11.33 12.04 -15.86
CA LEU A 294 -11.95 12.10 -14.54
C LEU A 294 -12.25 13.54 -14.08
N PRO A 295 -11.39 14.55 -14.33
CA PRO A 295 -11.68 15.94 -13.96
C PRO A 295 -13.02 16.46 -14.49
N GLN A 296 -13.42 16.07 -15.71
CA GLN A 296 -14.68 16.50 -16.32
C GLN A 296 -15.91 16.04 -15.52
N LYS A 297 -15.82 14.87 -14.83
CA LYS A 297 -16.90 14.38 -13.97
C LYS A 297 -17.18 15.30 -12.78
N PHE A 298 -16.21 16.16 -12.43
CA PHE A 298 -16.30 17.17 -11.36
C PHE A 298 -16.53 18.60 -11.92
N GLY A 299 -16.79 18.76 -13.22
CA GLY A 299 -17.01 20.06 -13.85
C GLY A 299 -15.74 20.85 -14.17
N MET A 300 -14.57 20.21 -14.12
CA MET A 300 -13.30 20.81 -14.56
C MET A 300 -13.04 20.55 -16.04
N ALA A 301 -12.19 21.37 -16.66
CA ALA A 301 -11.61 21.00 -17.95
C ALA A 301 -10.73 19.73 -17.76
N ASN A 302 -10.64 18.91 -18.80
CA ASN A 302 -9.77 17.72 -18.77
C ASN A 302 -8.30 18.14 -18.69
N PHE A 303 -7.55 17.41 -17.91
CA PHE A 303 -6.09 17.55 -17.81
C PHE A 303 -5.44 16.19 -17.61
N LYS A 304 -4.17 16.08 -18.00
CA LYS A 304 -3.41 14.85 -17.86
C LYS A 304 -3.18 14.51 -16.38
N SER A 305 -3.49 13.28 -16.03
CA SER A 305 -3.34 12.76 -14.67
C SER A 305 -2.94 11.30 -14.68
N ILE A 306 -2.12 10.91 -13.74
CA ILE A 306 -1.71 9.53 -13.50
C ILE A 306 -1.61 9.26 -12.02
N GLY A 307 -1.99 8.06 -11.59
CA GLY A 307 -1.82 7.65 -10.20
C GLY A 307 -1.57 6.17 -10.03
N VAL A 308 -1.20 5.81 -8.81
CA VAL A 308 -1.05 4.43 -8.37
C VAL A 308 -1.60 4.26 -6.97
N ALA A 309 -2.28 3.15 -6.72
CA ALA A 309 -2.73 2.76 -5.38
C ALA A 309 -2.22 1.36 -5.01
N PHE A 310 -1.85 1.22 -3.75
CA PHE A 310 -1.37 -0.02 -3.14
C PHE A 310 -2.38 -0.53 -2.12
N GLY A 311 -2.64 -1.83 -2.11
CA GLY A 311 -3.34 -2.49 -1.01
C GLY A 311 -2.34 -2.86 0.09
N ILE A 312 -2.44 -2.19 1.24
CA ILE A 312 -1.45 -2.31 2.32
C ILE A 312 -1.46 -3.71 2.94
N GLU A 313 -2.62 -4.30 3.17
CA GLU A 313 -2.74 -5.66 3.70
C GLU A 313 -2.10 -6.70 2.77
N ARG A 314 -2.14 -6.48 1.46
CA ARG A 314 -1.46 -7.33 0.48
C ARG A 314 0.05 -7.20 0.57
N LEU A 315 0.56 -5.98 0.72
CA LEU A 315 1.99 -5.75 0.97
C LEU A 315 2.44 -6.36 2.28
N ILE A 316 1.63 -6.28 3.35
CA ILE A 316 1.90 -6.93 4.64
C ILE A 316 2.05 -8.45 4.46
N GLU A 317 1.15 -9.09 3.73
CA GLU A 317 1.22 -10.54 3.48
C GLU A 317 2.48 -10.94 2.71
N ILE A 318 2.84 -10.17 1.67
CA ILE A 318 4.08 -10.41 0.90
C ILE A 318 5.30 -10.15 1.78
N PHE A 319 5.31 -9.05 2.54
CA PHE A 319 6.40 -8.71 3.44
C PHE A 319 6.64 -9.79 4.51
N LYS A 320 5.56 -10.29 5.14
CA LYS A 320 5.64 -11.39 6.12
C LYS A 320 6.25 -12.66 5.54
N SER A 321 5.94 -12.98 4.28
CA SER A 321 6.49 -14.16 3.61
C SER A 321 7.99 -14.03 3.32
N ASN A 322 8.42 -12.83 2.96
CA ASN A 322 9.82 -12.56 2.61
C ASN A 322 10.72 -12.23 3.81
N SER A 323 10.12 -11.87 4.95
CA SER A 323 10.83 -11.46 6.16
C SER A 323 10.23 -12.14 7.38
N PRO A 324 10.46 -13.44 7.58
CA PRO A 324 9.85 -14.20 8.68
C PRO A 324 10.37 -13.81 10.07
N THR A 325 11.41 -12.98 10.13
CA THR A 325 12.03 -12.57 11.40
C THR A 325 11.10 -11.60 12.14
N LYS A 326 10.87 -11.87 13.42
CA LYS A 326 10.11 -10.99 14.31
C LYS A 326 10.77 -9.61 14.31
N LEU A 327 10.01 -8.58 13.92
CA LEU A 327 10.49 -7.21 14.06
C LEU A 327 10.56 -6.91 15.56
N THR A 328 11.75 -6.62 16.06
CA THR A 328 11.96 -6.16 17.44
C THR A 328 12.33 -4.69 17.35
N ASN A 329 11.53 -3.84 17.98
CA ASN A 329 11.83 -2.41 18.01
C ASN A 329 12.46 -1.99 19.34
N LEU A 330 12.51 -2.87 20.33
CA LEU A 330 13.08 -2.56 21.62
C LEU A 330 14.62 -2.73 21.58
N ASP A 331 15.33 -1.62 21.76
CA ASP A 331 16.79 -1.64 21.79
C ASP A 331 17.28 -2.19 23.13
N PHE A 332 16.75 -1.63 24.24
CA PHE A 332 17.21 -1.94 25.58
C PHE A 332 16.05 -2.31 26.50
N TYR A 333 16.27 -3.32 27.33
CA TYR A 333 15.44 -3.62 28.51
C TYR A 333 16.28 -3.44 29.77
N LEU A 334 15.86 -2.55 30.68
CA LEU A 334 16.57 -2.28 31.93
C LEU A 334 16.00 -3.15 33.03
N ILE A 335 16.87 -4.01 33.63
CA ILE A 335 16.46 -4.95 34.67
C ILE A 335 16.87 -4.39 36.03
N GLY A 336 15.88 -4.16 36.93
CA GLY A 336 16.10 -3.79 38.31
C GLY A 336 15.76 -4.97 39.25
N PHE A 337 16.70 -5.36 40.07
CA PHE A 337 16.53 -6.45 41.04
C PHE A 337 16.14 -5.91 42.43
N SER A 338 16.31 -4.60 42.67
CA SER A 338 15.88 -3.86 43.85
C SER A 338 15.09 -2.60 43.49
N GLN A 339 14.44 -2.02 44.49
CA GLN A 339 13.69 -0.77 44.29
C GLN A 339 14.63 0.39 43.91
N ASP A 340 15.81 0.47 44.48
CA ASP A 340 16.80 1.51 44.18
C ASP A 340 17.36 1.37 42.77
N GLU A 341 17.59 0.15 42.30
CA GLU A 341 18.02 -0.09 40.91
C GLU A 341 16.91 0.28 39.92
N ILE A 342 15.64 0.02 40.23
CA ILE A 342 14.53 0.45 39.40
C ILE A 342 14.47 1.97 39.22
N LEU A 343 14.68 2.72 40.31
CA LEU A 343 14.72 4.20 40.25
C LEU A 343 15.88 4.69 39.37
N LYS A 344 17.08 4.13 39.55
CA LYS A 344 18.24 4.43 38.69
C LYS A 344 17.97 4.07 37.23
N ASN A 345 17.30 2.95 36.98
CA ASN A 345 16.90 2.54 35.64
C ASN A 345 15.88 3.49 35.03
N PHE A 346 14.99 4.11 35.79
CA PHE A 346 14.10 5.18 35.28
C PHE A 346 14.88 6.40 34.82
N GLU A 347 15.89 6.85 35.59
CA GLU A 347 16.75 7.96 35.19
C GLU A 347 17.51 7.63 33.90
N LEU A 348 18.12 6.45 33.83
CA LEU A 348 18.82 5.98 32.64
C LEU A 348 17.87 5.85 31.43
N ALA A 349 16.66 5.33 31.64
CA ALA A 349 15.67 5.20 30.55
C ALA A 349 15.27 6.55 29.97
N ILE A 350 15.18 7.62 30.79
CA ILE A 350 14.91 8.98 30.31
C ILE A 350 16.04 9.44 29.39
N LEU A 351 17.28 9.33 29.84
CA LEU A 351 18.47 9.71 29.06
C LEU A 351 18.56 8.97 27.74
N LEU A 352 18.34 7.66 27.74
CA LEU A 352 18.37 6.83 26.53
C LEU A 352 17.23 7.19 25.56
N ARG A 353 16.04 7.46 26.07
CA ARG A 353 14.88 7.89 25.24
C ARG A 353 15.09 9.27 24.61
N GLU A 354 15.72 10.22 25.30
CA GLU A 354 16.13 11.51 24.74
C GLU A 354 17.10 11.35 23.56
N GLN A 355 17.88 10.28 23.56
CA GLN A 355 18.77 9.90 22.45
C GLN A 355 18.09 9.05 21.37
N ASN A 356 16.74 8.94 21.39
CA ASN A 356 15.90 8.19 20.46
C ASN A 356 16.06 6.67 20.53
N PHE A 357 16.59 6.12 21.61
CA PHE A 357 16.58 4.65 21.85
C PHE A 357 15.21 4.19 22.35
N GLN A 358 14.82 3.00 21.94
CA GLN A 358 13.59 2.35 22.42
C GLN A 358 13.92 1.53 23.67
N VAL A 359 13.34 1.95 24.80
CA VAL A 359 13.70 1.44 26.13
C VAL A 359 12.46 1.08 26.93
N ASP A 360 12.46 -0.13 27.51
CA ASP A 360 11.49 -0.54 28.54
C ASP A 360 12.22 -1.06 29.78
N LEU A 361 11.51 -1.16 30.91
CA LEU A 361 12.04 -1.58 32.19
C LEU A 361 10.98 -2.27 33.07
N ASN A 362 11.41 -3.07 34.05
CA ASN A 362 10.49 -3.56 35.07
C ASN A 362 10.17 -2.46 36.11
N LYS A 363 8.97 -2.55 36.67
CA LYS A 363 8.43 -1.59 37.65
C LYS A 363 8.29 -2.17 39.06
N SER A 364 8.73 -3.40 39.24
CA SER A 364 8.81 -4.09 40.52
C SER A 364 10.08 -4.98 40.53
N PRO A 365 10.77 -5.18 41.67
CA PRO A 365 11.95 -6.02 41.74
C PRO A 365 11.70 -7.41 41.16
N LEU A 366 12.67 -7.92 40.40
CA LEU A 366 12.63 -9.25 39.79
C LEU A 366 13.79 -10.11 40.30
N SER A 367 13.62 -11.43 40.28
CA SER A 367 14.75 -12.31 40.36
C SER A 367 15.65 -12.20 39.13
N ILE A 368 16.92 -12.55 39.25
CA ILE A 368 17.87 -12.54 38.10
C ILE A 368 17.28 -13.33 36.93
N LYS A 369 16.79 -14.54 37.23
CA LYS A 369 16.16 -15.41 36.20
C LYS A 369 14.96 -14.77 35.52
N ASP A 370 14.04 -14.21 36.28
CA ASP A 370 12.82 -13.61 35.76
C ASP A 370 13.11 -12.32 35.01
N GLY A 371 14.08 -11.52 35.46
CA GLY A 371 14.54 -10.30 34.78
C GLY A 371 15.02 -10.57 33.36
N PHE A 372 15.99 -11.53 33.22
CA PHE A 372 16.48 -11.89 31.88
C PHE A 372 15.42 -12.59 31.01
N GLN A 373 14.55 -13.39 31.62
CA GLN A 373 13.45 -14.01 30.88
C GLN A 373 12.48 -12.95 30.35
N LYS A 374 12.16 -11.92 31.14
CA LYS A 374 11.30 -10.81 30.75
C LYS A 374 11.94 -9.96 29.65
N ALA A 375 13.23 -9.63 29.79
CA ALA A 375 14.00 -8.92 28.76
C ALA A 375 14.01 -9.68 27.42
N LYS A 376 14.21 -11.01 27.42
CA LYS A 376 14.11 -11.83 26.20
C LYS A 376 12.69 -11.85 25.61
N LYS A 377 11.66 -11.96 26.45
CA LYS A 377 10.25 -11.95 26.01
C LYS A 377 9.82 -10.61 25.45
N SER A 378 10.36 -9.49 25.94
CA SER A 378 10.09 -8.15 25.41
C SER A 378 10.61 -7.94 23.99
N GLY A 379 11.52 -8.79 23.52
CA GLY A 379 12.17 -8.67 22.23
C GLY A 379 13.29 -7.63 22.19
N ALA A 380 13.81 -7.19 23.35
CA ALA A 380 14.94 -6.28 23.40
C ALA A 380 16.19 -6.93 22.79
N LYS A 381 17.03 -6.12 22.13
CA LYS A 381 18.34 -6.56 21.63
C LYS A 381 19.34 -6.74 22.77
N PHE A 382 19.32 -5.81 23.74
CA PHE A 382 20.22 -5.76 24.87
C PHE A 382 19.47 -5.59 26.18
N ALA A 383 20.07 -6.06 27.29
CA ALA A 383 19.63 -5.80 28.66
C ALA A 383 20.68 -5.01 29.43
N PHE A 384 20.25 -3.98 30.15
CA PHE A 384 21.03 -3.29 31.17
C PHE A 384 20.66 -3.83 32.53
N PHE A 385 21.66 -4.05 33.39
CA PHE A 385 21.49 -4.51 34.77
C PHE A 385 22.71 -4.18 35.63
N PHE A 386 22.50 -4.06 36.94
CA PHE A 386 23.59 -3.86 37.91
C PHE A 386 24.11 -5.22 38.42
N GLU A 387 25.42 -5.45 38.37
CA GLU A 387 26.05 -6.62 38.99
C GLU A 387 26.42 -6.28 40.42
N LYS A 388 26.48 -7.31 41.28
CA LYS A 388 26.77 -7.12 42.71
C LYS A 388 28.16 -6.54 42.99
N ASP A 389 29.13 -6.82 42.12
CA ASP A 389 30.53 -6.45 42.26
C ASP A 389 30.92 -5.22 41.41
N GLU A 390 29.96 -4.53 40.81
CA GLU A 390 30.20 -3.31 40.00
C GLU A 390 30.59 -2.13 40.90
N GLN A 391 31.54 -1.31 40.42
CA GLN A 391 31.87 -0.05 41.05
C GLN A 391 30.71 0.97 40.93
N PRO A 392 30.57 1.86 41.90
CA PRO A 392 29.58 2.95 41.81
C PRO A 392 29.71 3.70 40.50
N GLY A 393 28.59 3.86 39.78
CA GLY A 393 28.55 4.55 38.47
C GLY A 393 28.83 3.66 37.25
N GLN A 394 28.85 2.34 37.45
CA GLN A 394 28.92 1.37 36.34
C GLN A 394 27.63 0.58 36.18
N ILE A 395 27.38 0.06 34.97
CA ILE A 395 26.26 -0.82 34.64
C ILE A 395 26.67 -1.81 33.55
N SER A 396 26.22 -3.04 33.66
CA SER A 396 26.44 -4.08 32.67
C SER A 396 25.41 -4.00 31.55
N ILE A 397 25.89 -4.13 30.31
CA ILE A 397 25.05 -4.32 29.10
C ILE A 397 25.28 -5.72 28.55
N LYS A 398 24.20 -6.47 28.37
CA LYS A 398 24.22 -7.84 27.84
C LYS A 398 23.49 -7.93 26.51
N ASN A 399 24.18 -8.47 25.51
CA ASN A 399 23.54 -8.88 24.27
C ASN A 399 22.67 -10.13 24.54
N LEU A 400 21.35 -10.02 24.28
CA LEU A 400 20.40 -11.09 24.62
C LEU A 400 20.42 -12.28 23.64
N GLN A 401 21.06 -12.12 22.47
CA GLN A 401 21.25 -13.18 21.48
C GLN A 401 22.57 -13.93 21.72
N THR A 402 23.69 -13.21 21.81
CA THR A 402 25.05 -13.82 21.97
C THR A 402 25.37 -14.12 23.40
N SER A 403 24.67 -13.53 24.37
CA SER A 403 24.94 -13.61 25.82
C SER A 403 26.26 -12.96 26.27
N ILE A 404 26.91 -12.17 25.43
CA ILE A 404 28.13 -11.44 25.78
C ILE A 404 27.78 -10.21 26.62
N ASN A 405 28.56 -9.95 27.67
CA ASN A 405 28.42 -8.80 28.58
C ASN A 405 29.56 -7.80 28.38
N LYS A 406 29.25 -6.51 28.61
CA LYS A 406 30.25 -5.45 28.74
C LYS A 406 29.82 -4.48 29.83
N VAL A 407 30.77 -4.00 30.61
CA VAL A 407 30.53 -2.96 31.63
C VAL A 407 30.76 -1.60 31.01
N ILE A 408 29.84 -0.66 31.24
CA ILE A 408 29.95 0.73 30.80
C ILE A 408 29.79 1.70 31.96
N SER A 409 30.34 2.91 31.81
CA SER A 409 30.20 3.99 32.81
C SER A 409 28.88 4.73 32.61
N LEU A 410 28.12 4.90 33.70
CA LEU A 410 26.92 5.75 33.72
C LEU A 410 27.26 7.25 33.77
N LEU A 411 28.49 7.61 34.23
CA LEU A 411 28.92 9.00 34.30
C LEU A 411 29.24 9.60 32.92
N ASN A 412 29.61 8.73 31.98
CA ASN A 412 29.94 9.13 30.62
C ASN A 412 29.49 8.04 29.65
N ILE A 413 28.19 8.03 29.33
CA ILE A 413 27.59 7.05 28.42
C ILE A 413 27.99 7.40 26.98
N ASP A 414 28.68 6.49 26.33
CA ASP A 414 28.99 6.59 24.89
C ASP A 414 27.76 6.18 24.06
N PHE A 415 26.95 7.17 23.69
CA PHE A 415 25.74 6.91 22.88
C PHE A 415 26.05 6.48 21.45
N GLU A 416 27.21 6.88 20.88
CA GLU A 416 27.65 6.43 19.56
C GLU A 416 27.99 4.93 19.60
N PHE A 417 28.71 4.49 20.62
CA PHE A 417 28.92 3.06 20.86
C PHE A 417 27.59 2.30 20.96
N LEU A 418 26.61 2.83 21.71
CA LEU A 418 25.29 2.18 21.83
C LEU A 418 24.57 2.09 20.47
N ARG A 419 24.72 3.05 19.59
CA ARG A 419 24.15 3.01 18.22
C ARG A 419 24.85 1.93 17.37
N THR A 420 26.18 1.90 17.38
CA THR A 420 26.95 0.91 16.60
C THR A 420 26.63 -0.54 16.97
N ILE A 421 26.41 -0.83 18.26
CA ILE A 421 26.04 -2.19 18.69
C ILE A 421 24.60 -2.57 18.32
N ILE A 422 23.67 -1.59 18.29
CA ILE A 422 22.30 -1.81 17.87
C ILE A 422 22.21 -2.09 16.37
N ASP A 423 22.99 -1.35 15.57
CA ASP A 423 23.04 -1.48 14.12
C ASP A 423 23.82 -2.73 13.64
N GLY A 424 24.50 -3.42 14.56
CA GLY A 424 25.26 -4.64 14.27
C GLY A 424 26.66 -4.38 13.67
N GLU A 425 27.13 -3.13 13.70
CA GLU A 425 28.44 -2.73 13.16
C GLU A 425 29.59 -3.09 14.12
N THR A 426 29.29 -3.30 15.40
CA THR A 426 30.25 -3.77 16.44
C THR A 426 29.65 -4.89 17.25
N HIS A 427 30.49 -5.89 17.60
CA HIS A 427 30.10 -6.96 18.52
C HIS A 427 30.35 -6.52 19.96
N VAL A 428 29.33 -6.64 20.81
CA VAL A 428 29.47 -6.61 22.27
C VAL A 428 29.90 -7.98 22.72
#